data_dafe15381248ec5bc0a2fbbf496f6b58
#
_entry.id   dafe15381248ec5bc0a2fbbf496f6b58
#
_cell.length_a   1.000
_cell.length_b   1.000
_cell.length_c   1.000
_cell.angle_alpha   90.00
_cell.angle_beta   90.00
_cell.angle_gamma   90.00
#
_symmetry.space_group_name_H-M   'P 1'
#
loop_
_entity.id
_entity.type
_entity.pdbx_description
1 polymer ?
#
loop_
_entity_poly.entity_id
_entity_poly.type
_entity_poly.pdbx_seq_one_letter_code
_entity_poly.pdbx_strand_id
1 'polypeptide(L)'
;MVDLLFTHPWRLPGARLPMSQPHVPTARTRVVREAIRADYDRETAYRILDEGFLCHVGFVADAQPFVIPTSYGRSGDKLYIHGSAASRMLRQMKESVPVCVTVTLLDGLVLARSIFNHSMNYRSVVVLGKAALVEDPAEKLEALRLLSEHIIPGRWADSRQPNEQELKATSVLRLPIEEFSAKVRTGPVIDDEEDYSFRTWAGVVPLEMKAGKPIADVRLDPSLPVPDYAKHYSRSE
;
A
#
# COMPACT_ATOMS: atom_id res chain seq x y z
N MET A 1 15.57 39.77 4.52
CA MET A 1 15.54 38.92 3.33
C MET A 1 16.42 37.72 3.65
N VAL A 2 15.81 36.68 4.23
CA VAL A 2 16.50 35.44 4.65
C VAL A 2 15.86 34.32 3.82
N ASP A 3 16.61 33.87 2.80
CA ASP A 3 16.28 32.68 2.03
C ASP A 3 16.37 31.45 2.94
N LEU A 4 15.26 31.04 3.50
CA LEU A 4 15.11 29.73 4.10
C LEU A 4 14.92 28.72 2.97
N LEU A 5 16.02 28.15 2.51
CA LEU A 5 16.07 26.96 1.70
C LEU A 5 15.42 25.82 2.50
N PHE A 6 14.10 25.64 2.34
CA PHE A 6 13.43 24.42 2.77
C PHE A 6 13.92 23.27 1.89
N THR A 7 14.94 22.56 2.37
CA THR A 7 15.26 21.23 1.87
C THR A 7 14.10 20.31 2.25
N HIS A 8 13.21 20.04 1.29
CA HIS A 8 12.13 19.10 1.48
C HIS A 8 12.71 17.69 1.65
N PRO A 9 12.43 16.98 2.77
CA PRO A 9 12.87 15.60 2.96
C PRO A 9 12.23 14.60 1.98
N TRP A 10 11.34 15.04 1.11
CA TRP A 10 10.56 14.19 0.20
C TRP A 10 11.04 14.22 -1.27
N ARG A 11 12.18 14.85 -1.57
CA ARG A 11 12.82 14.65 -2.87
C ARG A 11 13.67 13.39 -2.81
N LEU A 12 13.14 12.30 -3.32
CA LEU A 12 13.94 11.12 -3.64
C LEU A 12 14.99 11.52 -4.70
N PRO A 13 16.30 11.30 -4.46
CA PRO A 13 17.30 11.40 -5.50
C PRO A 13 17.17 10.16 -6.39
N GLY A 14 16.39 10.26 -7.46
CA GLY A 14 16.19 9.17 -8.40
C GLY A 14 16.70 9.55 -9.77
N ALA A 15 17.67 8.80 -10.29
CA ALA A 15 17.97 8.77 -11.70
C ALA A 15 16.66 8.56 -12.49
N ARG A 16 16.37 9.41 -13.47
CA ARG A 16 15.26 9.20 -14.41
C ARG A 16 15.54 7.89 -15.16
N LEU A 17 14.87 6.83 -14.72
CA LEU A 17 14.71 5.63 -15.53
C LEU A 17 13.93 6.02 -16.80
N PRO A 18 14.10 5.30 -17.93
CA PRO A 18 13.38 5.59 -19.15
C PRO A 18 11.89 5.62 -18.85
N MET A 19 11.24 6.75 -19.16
CA MET A 19 9.81 6.96 -18.89
C MET A 19 9.00 5.85 -19.56
N SER A 20 8.40 4.98 -18.77
CA SER A 20 7.35 4.10 -19.25
C SER A 20 6.23 4.97 -19.83
N GLN A 21 5.58 4.50 -20.91
CA GLN A 21 4.46 5.27 -21.47
C GLN A 21 3.41 5.47 -20.35
N PRO A 22 2.91 6.71 -20.16
CA PRO A 22 1.94 6.99 -19.13
C PRO A 22 0.70 6.10 -19.33
N HIS A 23 0.26 5.46 -18.27
CA HIS A 23 -0.96 4.67 -18.28
C HIS A 23 -2.16 5.58 -18.60
N VAL A 24 -2.92 5.21 -19.63
CA VAL A 24 -4.12 5.95 -20.01
C VAL A 24 -5.27 5.54 -19.06
N PRO A 25 -5.82 6.48 -18.28
CA PRO A 25 -6.90 6.13 -17.36
C PRO A 25 -8.15 5.72 -18.13
N THR A 26 -8.80 4.65 -17.68
CA THR A 26 -10.13 4.27 -18.17
C THR A 26 -11.21 5.19 -17.58
N ALA A 27 -12.46 5.04 -18.04
CA ALA A 27 -13.58 5.78 -17.46
C ALA A 27 -13.74 5.51 -15.95
N ARG A 28 -13.37 4.29 -15.49
CA ARG A 28 -13.46 3.87 -14.08
C ARG A 28 -12.32 4.38 -13.21
N THR A 29 -11.12 4.53 -13.77
CA THR A 29 -9.92 4.94 -13.04
C THR A 29 -9.65 6.44 -13.13
N ARG A 30 -10.39 7.16 -13.97
CA ARG A 30 -10.24 8.61 -14.10
C ARG A 30 -10.64 9.32 -12.81
N VAL A 31 -9.72 10.02 -12.19
CA VAL A 31 -9.97 10.86 -11.03
C VAL A 31 -10.64 12.16 -11.49
N VAL A 32 -11.87 12.38 -11.06
CA VAL A 32 -12.67 13.57 -11.45
C VAL A 32 -12.53 14.67 -10.39
N ARG A 33 -12.72 14.33 -9.11
CA ARG A 33 -12.59 15.30 -8.01
C ARG A 33 -11.12 15.45 -7.62
N GLU A 34 -10.66 16.70 -7.52
CA GLU A 34 -9.26 17.00 -7.23
C GLU A 34 -8.31 16.34 -8.25
N ALA A 35 -8.62 16.52 -9.53
CA ALA A 35 -7.90 15.89 -10.62
C ALA A 35 -6.40 16.25 -10.64
N ILE A 36 -6.03 17.39 -10.08
CA ILE A 36 -4.63 17.82 -9.93
C ILE A 36 -3.80 16.87 -9.04
N ARG A 37 -4.45 16.09 -8.18
CA ARG A 37 -3.82 15.09 -7.30
C ARG A 37 -3.68 13.73 -7.98
N ALA A 38 -4.29 13.54 -9.17
CA ALA A 38 -4.21 12.30 -9.90
C ALA A 38 -2.82 12.07 -10.46
N ASP A 39 -2.34 10.86 -10.33
CA ASP A 39 -1.13 10.38 -10.95
C ASP A 39 -1.41 9.04 -11.63
N TYR A 40 -1.08 8.94 -12.91
CA TYR A 40 -1.29 7.73 -13.71
C TYR A 40 0.05 7.10 -14.12
N ASP A 41 1.15 7.60 -13.55
CA ASP A 41 2.45 6.99 -13.74
C ASP A 41 2.53 5.65 -12.99
N ARG A 42 2.96 4.63 -13.72
CA ARG A 42 3.09 3.28 -13.21
C ARG A 42 4.13 3.18 -12.09
N GLU A 43 5.22 3.91 -12.20
CA GLU A 43 6.27 3.95 -11.20
C GLU A 43 5.78 4.57 -9.88
N THR A 44 4.96 5.62 -9.97
CA THR A 44 4.32 6.20 -8.78
C THR A 44 3.40 5.20 -8.09
N ALA A 45 2.57 4.49 -8.87
CA ALA A 45 1.70 3.45 -8.33
C ALA A 45 2.51 2.31 -7.68
N TYR A 46 3.59 1.87 -8.32
CA TYR A 46 4.45 0.80 -7.80
C TYR A 46 5.16 1.21 -6.51
N ARG A 47 5.73 2.42 -6.43
CA ARG A 47 6.35 2.91 -5.19
C ARG A 47 5.38 2.90 -4.01
N ILE A 48 4.14 3.35 -4.22
CA ILE A 48 3.12 3.32 -3.17
C ILE A 48 2.78 1.88 -2.76
N LEU A 49 2.65 0.97 -3.74
CA LEU A 49 2.38 -0.43 -3.49
C LEU A 49 3.56 -1.15 -2.82
N ASP A 50 4.79 -0.78 -3.13
CA ASP A 50 5.99 -1.39 -2.54
C ASP A 50 6.26 -0.90 -1.12
N GLU A 51 5.92 0.34 -0.81
CA GLU A 51 6.03 0.90 0.54
C GLU A 51 4.89 0.38 1.46
N GLY A 52 3.66 0.27 0.96
CA GLY A 52 2.53 -0.28 1.70
C GLY A 52 2.65 -1.80 1.89
N PHE A 53 2.03 -2.37 2.91
CA PHE A 53 1.92 -3.82 3.14
C PHE A 53 0.51 -4.25 3.56
N LEU A 54 -0.37 -3.29 3.78
CA LEU A 54 -1.80 -3.49 4.05
C LEU A 54 -2.62 -2.90 2.90
N CYS A 55 -3.51 -3.70 2.34
CA CYS A 55 -4.50 -3.23 1.38
C CYS A 55 -5.92 -3.50 1.88
N HIS A 56 -6.87 -2.82 1.29
CA HIS A 56 -8.29 -3.09 1.47
C HIS A 56 -8.86 -3.63 0.16
N VAL A 57 -9.44 -4.83 0.22
CA VAL A 57 -10.02 -5.52 -0.93
C VAL A 57 -11.53 -5.36 -0.89
N GLY A 58 -12.06 -4.56 -1.82
CA GLY A 58 -13.49 -4.38 -2.03
C GLY A 58 -14.03 -5.37 -3.06
N PHE A 59 -15.15 -6.02 -2.78
CA PHE A 59 -15.87 -6.93 -3.68
C PHE A 59 -17.35 -7.00 -3.30
N VAL A 60 -18.15 -7.55 -4.21
CA VAL A 60 -19.59 -7.79 -3.95
C VAL A 60 -19.85 -9.28 -3.94
N ALA A 61 -20.55 -9.77 -2.91
CA ALA A 61 -21.03 -11.12 -2.80
C ALA A 61 -22.50 -11.10 -2.37
N ASP A 62 -23.35 -11.86 -3.05
CA ASP A 62 -24.81 -11.93 -2.76
C ASP A 62 -25.44 -10.51 -2.69
N ALA A 63 -25.08 -9.64 -3.65
CA ALA A 63 -25.49 -8.24 -3.73
C ALA A 63 -25.03 -7.37 -2.54
N GLN A 64 -24.25 -7.90 -1.61
CA GLN A 64 -23.70 -7.17 -0.47
C GLN A 64 -22.24 -6.75 -0.75
N PRO A 65 -21.88 -5.46 -0.65
CA PRO A 65 -20.49 -5.03 -0.71
C PRO A 65 -19.74 -5.39 0.58
N PHE A 66 -18.50 -5.83 0.39
CA PHE A 66 -17.55 -6.11 1.47
C PHE A 66 -16.26 -5.37 1.21
N VAL A 67 -15.57 -4.95 2.28
CA VAL A 67 -14.21 -4.43 2.26
C VAL A 67 -13.41 -5.17 3.34
N ILE A 68 -12.37 -5.91 2.93
CA ILE A 68 -11.56 -6.73 3.83
C ILE A 68 -10.12 -6.21 3.82
N PRO A 69 -9.56 -5.81 4.98
CA PRO A 69 -8.15 -5.52 5.10
C PRO A 69 -7.33 -6.81 5.05
N THR A 70 -6.24 -6.81 4.31
CA THR A 70 -5.32 -7.96 4.22
C THR A 70 -3.93 -7.50 3.79
N SER A 71 -2.92 -8.32 4.06
CA SER A 71 -1.60 -8.14 3.49
C SER A 71 -1.56 -8.56 2.01
N TYR A 72 -0.62 -8.00 1.28
CA TYR A 72 -0.39 -8.31 -0.12
C TYR A 72 1.11 -8.31 -0.45
N GLY A 73 1.46 -8.79 -1.63
CA GLY A 73 2.77 -8.64 -2.21
C GLY A 73 2.66 -8.26 -3.68
N ARG A 74 3.63 -7.51 -4.21
CA ARG A 74 3.71 -7.16 -5.63
C ARG A 74 4.88 -7.84 -6.30
N SER A 75 4.68 -8.33 -7.51
CA SER A 75 5.75 -8.77 -8.40
C SER A 75 5.44 -8.31 -9.83
N GLY A 76 6.30 -7.47 -10.38
CA GLY A 76 6.05 -6.85 -11.68
C GLY A 76 4.73 -6.09 -11.69
N ASP A 77 3.85 -6.45 -12.60
CA ASP A 77 2.52 -5.88 -12.78
C ASP A 77 1.39 -6.68 -12.12
N LYS A 78 1.70 -7.43 -11.05
CA LYS A 78 0.75 -8.30 -10.36
C LYS A 78 0.76 -8.05 -8.87
N LEU A 79 -0.43 -8.04 -8.27
CA LEU A 79 -0.63 -8.14 -6.84
C LEU A 79 -1.01 -9.58 -6.48
N TYR A 80 -0.45 -10.07 -5.38
CA TYR A 80 -0.80 -11.34 -4.78
C TYR A 80 -1.41 -11.13 -3.41
N ILE A 81 -2.51 -11.84 -3.15
CA ILE A 81 -3.24 -11.81 -1.89
C ILE A 81 -3.47 -13.25 -1.47
N HIS A 82 -3.29 -13.56 -0.19
CA HIS A 82 -3.49 -14.90 0.32
C HIS A 82 -4.49 -14.95 1.47
N GLY A 83 -4.95 -16.14 1.77
CA GLY A 83 -5.77 -16.40 2.94
C GLY A 83 -6.26 -17.85 3.00
N SER A 84 -7.07 -18.15 4.02
CA SER A 84 -7.67 -19.47 4.15
C SER A 84 -8.58 -19.80 2.95
N ALA A 85 -8.41 -20.98 2.37
CA ALA A 85 -9.27 -21.48 1.31
C ALA A 85 -10.76 -21.55 1.71
N ALA A 86 -11.04 -21.54 3.02
CA ALA A 86 -12.39 -21.50 3.58
C ALA A 86 -12.95 -20.07 3.72
N SER A 87 -12.15 -19.02 3.53
CA SER A 87 -12.63 -17.65 3.67
C SER A 87 -13.67 -17.29 2.62
N ARG A 88 -14.69 -16.48 3.01
CA ARG A 88 -15.72 -16.02 2.08
C ARG A 88 -15.12 -15.31 0.87
N MET A 89 -14.20 -14.37 1.11
CA MET A 89 -13.51 -13.61 0.07
C MET A 89 -12.89 -14.55 -0.98
N LEU A 90 -12.07 -15.51 -0.55
CA LEU A 90 -11.34 -16.38 -1.47
C LEU A 90 -12.25 -17.39 -2.19
N ARG A 91 -13.34 -17.82 -1.55
CA ARG A 91 -14.33 -18.69 -2.20
C ARG A 91 -15.07 -17.96 -3.33
N GLN A 92 -15.51 -16.72 -3.09
CA GLN A 92 -16.17 -15.90 -4.10
C GLN A 92 -15.24 -15.55 -5.26
N MET A 93 -13.97 -15.29 -4.97
CA MET A 93 -12.99 -14.88 -6.00
C MET A 93 -12.48 -16.03 -6.89
N LYS A 94 -12.80 -17.30 -6.58
CA LYS A 94 -12.51 -18.42 -7.51
C LYS A 94 -13.21 -18.25 -8.86
N GLU A 95 -14.31 -17.52 -8.92
CA GLU A 95 -15.09 -17.27 -10.14
C GLU A 95 -14.66 -16.00 -10.90
N SER A 96 -13.46 -15.48 -10.63
CA SER A 96 -12.94 -14.27 -11.29
C SER A 96 -13.84 -13.03 -11.09
N VAL A 97 -14.23 -12.80 -9.84
CA VAL A 97 -15.10 -11.67 -9.45
C VAL A 97 -14.35 -10.34 -9.55
N PRO A 98 -15.02 -9.27 -10.02
CA PRO A 98 -14.45 -7.93 -10.00
C PRO A 98 -14.10 -7.49 -8.57
N VAL A 99 -12.91 -6.92 -8.42
CA VAL A 99 -12.40 -6.41 -7.15
C VAL A 99 -11.86 -4.99 -7.29
N CYS A 100 -11.85 -4.29 -6.16
CA CYS A 100 -11.16 -3.02 -5.98
C CYS A 100 -10.14 -3.19 -4.86
N VAL A 101 -8.86 -3.07 -5.17
CA VAL A 101 -7.78 -3.11 -4.17
C VAL A 101 -7.28 -1.69 -3.94
N THR A 102 -7.28 -1.24 -2.68
CA THR A 102 -6.82 0.09 -2.31
C THR A 102 -5.70 -0.01 -1.29
N VAL A 103 -4.61 0.73 -1.55
CA VAL A 103 -3.52 0.99 -0.61
C VAL A 103 -3.47 2.48 -0.33
N THR A 104 -3.33 2.86 0.93
CA THR A 104 -3.23 4.26 1.34
C THR A 104 -2.13 4.41 2.38
N LEU A 105 -1.24 5.37 2.13
CA LEU A 105 -0.22 5.85 3.04
C LEU A 105 -0.62 7.25 3.50
N LEU A 106 -0.63 7.46 4.81
CA LEU A 106 -0.99 8.74 5.41
C LEU A 106 0.29 9.45 5.85
N ASP A 107 0.61 10.58 5.23
CA ASP A 107 1.89 11.29 5.38
C ASP A 107 1.78 12.53 6.28
N GLY A 108 0.56 13.01 6.57
CA GLY A 108 0.41 14.15 7.48
C GLY A 108 -1.02 14.69 7.59
N LEU A 109 -1.27 15.40 8.67
CA LEU A 109 -2.50 16.18 8.89
C LEU A 109 -2.26 17.62 8.49
N VAL A 110 -3.14 18.18 7.67
CA VAL A 110 -3.06 19.56 7.19
C VAL A 110 -4.12 20.37 7.91
N LEU A 111 -3.67 21.16 8.87
CA LEU A 111 -4.51 22.00 9.72
C LEU A 111 -4.52 23.42 9.17
N ALA A 112 -5.63 23.80 8.56
CA ALA A 112 -5.85 25.11 7.97
C ALA A 112 -6.42 26.08 9.01
N ARG A 113 -6.50 27.35 8.67
CA ARG A 113 -7.18 28.35 9.50
C ARG A 113 -8.69 28.16 9.48
N SER A 114 -9.22 27.81 8.31
CA SER A 114 -10.61 27.38 8.13
C SER A 114 -10.74 25.87 8.31
N ILE A 115 -11.75 25.42 9.08
CA ILE A 115 -12.07 23.99 9.20
C ILE A 115 -12.43 23.38 7.84
N PHE A 116 -12.99 24.18 6.94
CA PHE A 116 -13.34 23.75 5.59
C PHE A 116 -12.11 23.34 4.77
N ASN A 117 -10.96 24.00 5.00
CA ASN A 117 -9.71 23.77 4.28
C ASN A 117 -8.79 22.74 4.96
N HIS A 118 -9.23 22.13 6.08
CA HIS A 118 -8.49 21.02 6.67
C HIS A 118 -8.37 19.87 5.69
N SER A 119 -7.22 19.19 5.67
CA SER A 119 -6.93 18.14 4.72
C SER A 119 -5.91 17.14 5.30
N MET A 120 -5.46 16.22 4.47
CA MET A 120 -4.38 15.28 4.78
C MET A 120 -3.39 15.22 3.62
N ASN A 121 -2.11 15.09 3.91
CA ASN A 121 -1.12 14.64 2.95
C ASN A 121 -1.15 13.12 2.94
N TYR A 122 -1.25 12.54 1.75
CA TYR A 122 -1.39 11.10 1.56
C TYR A 122 -0.96 10.68 0.15
N ARG A 123 -0.64 9.42 0.03
CA ARG A 123 -0.43 8.72 -1.23
C ARG A 123 -1.34 7.50 -1.26
N SER A 124 -2.09 7.31 -2.33
CA SER A 124 -2.98 6.16 -2.46
C SER A 124 -2.99 5.61 -3.87
N VAL A 125 -3.22 4.31 -3.97
CA VAL A 125 -3.44 3.61 -5.25
C VAL A 125 -4.73 2.82 -5.15
N VAL A 126 -5.54 2.91 -6.20
CA VAL A 126 -6.71 2.07 -6.43
C VAL A 126 -6.43 1.21 -7.65
N VAL A 127 -6.50 -0.10 -7.51
CA VAL A 127 -6.36 -1.09 -8.59
C VAL A 127 -7.71 -1.76 -8.80
N LEU A 128 -8.23 -1.71 -10.02
CA LEU A 128 -9.48 -2.37 -10.41
C LEU A 128 -9.16 -3.55 -11.32
N GLY A 129 -9.86 -4.65 -11.15
CA GLY A 129 -9.67 -5.81 -12.01
C GLY A 129 -10.44 -7.03 -11.55
N LYS A 130 -10.10 -8.16 -12.14
CA LYS A 130 -10.61 -9.47 -11.74
C LYS A 130 -9.47 -10.27 -11.14
N ALA A 131 -9.62 -10.64 -9.87
CA ALA A 131 -8.67 -11.52 -9.23
C ALA A 131 -8.90 -12.96 -9.69
N ALA A 132 -7.81 -13.68 -9.95
CA ALA A 132 -7.84 -15.09 -10.34
C ALA A 132 -7.10 -15.96 -9.32
N LEU A 133 -7.61 -17.16 -9.09
CA LEU A 133 -6.93 -18.15 -8.25
C LEU A 133 -5.62 -18.59 -8.91
N VAL A 134 -4.56 -18.65 -8.13
CA VAL A 134 -3.28 -19.24 -8.55
C VAL A 134 -3.38 -20.74 -8.34
N GLU A 135 -3.46 -21.50 -9.44
CA GLU A 135 -3.60 -22.94 -9.43
C GLU A 135 -2.24 -23.65 -9.48
N ASP A 136 -1.26 -23.06 -10.18
CA ASP A 136 0.08 -23.61 -10.28
C ASP A 136 0.78 -23.64 -8.91
N PRO A 137 1.22 -24.82 -8.41
CA PRO A 137 1.87 -24.94 -7.12
C PRO A 137 3.18 -24.14 -7.00
N ALA A 138 3.94 -24.03 -8.09
CA ALA A 138 5.20 -23.29 -8.10
C ALA A 138 4.94 -21.77 -8.00
N GLU A 139 4.01 -21.23 -8.79
CA GLU A 139 3.58 -19.83 -8.68
C GLU A 139 3.00 -19.53 -7.29
N LYS A 140 2.23 -20.46 -6.73
CA LYS A 140 1.65 -20.30 -5.40
C LYS A 140 2.70 -20.20 -4.30
N LEU A 141 3.70 -21.08 -4.33
CA LEU A 141 4.80 -21.05 -3.37
C LEU A 141 5.61 -19.75 -3.50
N GLU A 142 5.91 -19.36 -4.73
CA GLU A 142 6.61 -18.10 -5.00
C GLU A 142 5.80 -16.87 -4.55
N ALA A 143 4.50 -16.86 -4.77
CA ALA A 143 3.63 -15.78 -4.28
C ALA A 143 3.62 -15.69 -2.75
N LEU A 144 3.64 -16.82 -2.03
CA LEU A 144 3.75 -16.83 -0.56
C LEU A 144 5.11 -16.32 -0.10
N ARG A 145 6.19 -16.65 -0.83
CA ARG A 145 7.51 -16.09 -0.58
C ARG A 145 7.51 -14.57 -0.76
N LEU A 146 6.99 -14.08 -1.88
CA LEU A 146 6.86 -12.65 -2.19
C LEU A 146 6.05 -11.91 -1.12
N LEU A 147 4.95 -12.47 -0.65
CA LEU A 147 4.14 -11.89 0.42
C LEU A 147 4.93 -11.77 1.73
N SER A 148 5.70 -12.80 2.10
CA SER A 148 6.55 -12.77 3.30
C SER A 148 7.64 -11.72 3.19
N GLU A 149 8.39 -11.73 2.07
CA GLU A 149 9.48 -10.80 1.81
C GLU A 149 8.99 -9.35 1.65
N HIS A 150 7.78 -9.15 1.12
CA HIS A 150 7.17 -7.82 1.04
C HIS A 150 6.85 -7.23 2.41
N ILE A 151 6.41 -8.05 3.35
CA ILE A 151 6.08 -7.59 4.72
C ILE A 151 7.36 -7.39 5.52
N ILE A 152 8.25 -8.37 5.51
CA ILE A 152 9.51 -8.37 6.29
C ILE A 152 10.62 -9.08 5.50
N PRO A 153 11.47 -8.32 4.79
CA PRO A 153 12.57 -8.88 4.01
C PRO A 153 13.51 -9.75 4.86
N GLY A 154 13.90 -10.90 4.30
CA GLY A 154 14.81 -11.87 4.96
C GLY A 154 14.11 -12.90 5.84
N ARG A 155 12.82 -12.72 6.16
CA ARG A 155 12.09 -13.64 7.04
C ARG A 155 11.81 -14.99 6.41
N TRP A 156 11.59 -15.06 5.11
CA TRP A 156 11.27 -16.32 4.42
C TRP A 156 12.40 -17.34 4.55
N ALA A 157 13.63 -16.93 4.36
CA ALA A 157 14.80 -17.80 4.48
C ALA A 157 15.04 -18.30 5.93
N ASP A 158 14.64 -17.49 6.92
CA ASP A 158 14.81 -17.77 8.34
C ASP A 158 13.63 -18.54 8.95
N SER A 159 12.65 -18.91 8.16
CA SER A 159 11.44 -19.60 8.60
C SER A 159 11.29 -20.98 7.99
N ARG A 160 10.63 -21.88 8.71
CA ARG A 160 10.22 -23.16 8.16
C ARG A 160 9.30 -22.95 6.98
N GLN A 161 9.60 -23.60 5.87
CA GLN A 161 8.78 -23.56 4.68
C GLN A 161 7.41 -24.22 4.89
N PRO A 162 6.34 -23.76 4.21
CA PRO A 162 5.02 -24.38 4.32
C PRO A 162 5.05 -25.84 3.84
N ASN A 163 4.39 -26.71 4.57
CA ASN A 163 4.19 -28.10 4.16
C ASN A 163 3.02 -28.24 3.17
N GLU A 164 2.84 -29.44 2.60
CA GLU A 164 1.78 -29.70 1.62
C GLU A 164 0.36 -29.43 2.16
N GLN A 165 0.11 -29.75 3.42
CA GLN A 165 -1.20 -29.53 4.05
C GLN A 165 -1.49 -28.02 4.21
N GLU A 166 -0.50 -27.24 4.63
CA GLU A 166 -0.58 -25.79 4.74
C GLU A 166 -0.79 -25.14 3.36
N LEU A 167 -0.06 -25.61 2.34
CA LEU A 167 -0.26 -25.16 0.97
C LEU A 167 -1.67 -25.48 0.46
N LYS A 168 -2.22 -26.66 0.74
CA LYS A 168 -3.60 -27.03 0.37
C LYS A 168 -4.64 -26.16 1.08
N ALA A 169 -4.41 -25.82 2.35
CA ALA A 169 -5.32 -24.99 3.15
C ALA A 169 -5.27 -23.50 2.81
N THR A 170 -4.25 -23.05 2.08
CA THR A 170 -4.05 -21.66 1.68
C THR A 170 -4.47 -21.46 0.23
N SER A 171 -5.24 -20.42 -0.05
CA SER A 171 -5.49 -19.92 -1.41
C SER A 171 -4.70 -18.65 -1.66
N VAL A 172 -4.20 -18.50 -2.88
CA VAL A 172 -3.54 -17.30 -3.36
C VAL A 172 -4.29 -16.77 -4.57
N LEU A 173 -4.55 -15.48 -4.57
CA LEU A 173 -5.17 -14.76 -5.68
C LEU A 173 -4.12 -13.88 -6.36
N ARG A 174 -4.20 -13.79 -7.67
CA ARG A 174 -3.42 -12.88 -8.51
C ARG A 174 -4.34 -11.85 -9.13
N LEU A 175 -3.98 -10.57 -9.00
CA LEU A 175 -4.67 -9.44 -9.64
C LEU A 175 -3.67 -8.70 -10.52
N PRO A 176 -3.87 -8.63 -11.85
CA PRO A 176 -3.07 -7.78 -12.74
C PRO A 176 -3.28 -6.29 -12.43
N ILE A 177 -2.20 -5.49 -12.48
CA ILE A 177 -2.23 -4.03 -12.30
C ILE A 177 -2.39 -3.38 -13.69
N GLU A 178 -3.55 -3.60 -14.31
CA GLU A 178 -3.86 -3.06 -15.64
C GLU A 178 -4.69 -1.78 -15.56
N GLU A 179 -5.69 -1.74 -14.69
CA GLU A 179 -6.52 -0.58 -14.44
C GLU A 179 -6.22 -0.03 -13.05
N PHE A 180 -5.56 1.10 -12.98
CA PHE A 180 -5.23 1.74 -11.72
C PHE A 180 -5.29 3.27 -11.81
N SER A 181 -5.35 3.90 -10.65
CA SER A 181 -5.07 5.32 -10.47
C SER A 181 -4.35 5.52 -9.15
N ALA A 182 -3.34 6.39 -9.14
CA ALA A 182 -2.78 6.92 -7.92
C ALA A 182 -3.37 8.30 -7.64
N LYS A 183 -3.41 8.66 -6.36
CA LYS A 183 -3.78 10.00 -5.91
C LYS A 183 -2.82 10.43 -4.83
N VAL A 184 -2.15 11.57 -5.06
CA VAL A 184 -1.10 12.09 -4.21
C VAL A 184 -1.44 13.52 -3.82
N ARG A 185 -1.44 13.79 -2.51
CA ARG A 185 -1.45 15.15 -1.98
C ARG A 185 -0.24 15.32 -1.06
N THR A 186 0.56 16.30 -1.38
CA THR A 186 1.70 16.76 -0.58
C THR A 186 1.66 18.27 -0.47
N GLY A 187 2.33 18.82 0.52
CA GLY A 187 2.52 20.26 0.61
C GLY A 187 1.78 20.93 1.79
N PRO A 188 1.84 22.24 1.82
CA PRO A 188 1.38 23.06 2.93
C PRO A 188 -0.15 23.18 2.98
N VAL A 189 -0.58 23.95 3.95
CA VAL A 189 -1.95 24.49 4.04
C VAL A 189 -2.23 25.39 2.83
N ILE A 190 -3.45 25.32 2.34
CA ILE A 190 -4.01 26.24 1.36
C ILE A 190 -5.29 26.79 2.00
N ASP A 191 -5.25 28.04 2.40
CA ASP A 191 -6.39 28.79 2.92
C ASP A 191 -6.88 29.81 1.89
N ASP A 192 -8.12 30.27 2.03
CA ASP A 192 -8.62 31.41 1.30
C ASP A 192 -7.98 32.69 1.84
N GLU A 193 -7.82 33.72 1.00
CA GLU A 193 -7.06 34.92 1.34
C GLU A 193 -7.60 35.61 2.59
N GLU A 194 -8.91 35.64 2.79
CA GLU A 194 -9.57 36.20 3.94
C GLU A 194 -9.26 35.51 5.26
N ASP A 195 -9.00 34.20 5.19
CA ASP A 195 -8.70 33.36 6.37
C ASP A 195 -7.31 33.65 6.95
N TYR A 196 -6.38 34.23 6.17
CA TYR A 196 -5.04 34.56 6.67
C TYR A 196 -5.05 35.59 7.79
N SER A 197 -6.14 36.35 7.95
CA SER A 197 -6.35 37.26 9.06
C SER A 197 -6.68 36.57 10.39
N PHE A 198 -7.10 35.31 10.37
CA PHE A 198 -7.42 34.53 11.57
C PHE A 198 -6.15 34.20 12.38
N ARG A 199 -6.21 34.54 13.68
CA ARG A 199 -5.09 34.33 14.61
C ARG A 199 -5.12 32.91 15.21
N THR A 200 -5.13 31.91 14.36
CA THR A 200 -5.02 30.50 14.76
C THR A 200 -3.79 29.85 14.09
N TRP A 201 -3.18 28.89 14.76
CA TRP A 201 -2.07 28.16 14.17
C TRP A 201 -2.56 27.33 12.99
N ALA A 202 -1.81 27.35 11.88
CA ALA A 202 -2.04 26.55 10.70
C ALA A 202 -0.72 25.94 10.23
N GLY A 203 -0.77 24.70 9.77
CA GLY A 203 0.45 23.98 9.35
C GLY A 203 0.18 22.51 9.08
N VAL A 204 1.25 21.76 8.93
CA VAL A 204 1.21 20.29 8.72
C VAL A 204 1.80 19.60 9.93
N VAL A 205 1.07 18.59 10.44
CA VAL A 205 1.60 17.62 11.41
C VAL A 205 2.03 16.40 10.61
N PRO A 206 3.33 16.14 10.41
CA PRO A 206 3.81 14.95 9.72
C PRO A 206 3.41 13.68 10.47
N LEU A 207 3.09 12.63 9.73
CA LEU A 207 2.81 11.30 10.28
C LEU A 207 3.80 10.31 9.70
N GLU A 208 4.37 9.48 10.56
CA GLU A 208 5.32 8.44 10.23
C GLU A 208 4.91 7.13 10.87
N MET A 209 4.98 6.05 10.11
CA MET A 209 4.87 4.70 10.66
C MET A 209 6.25 4.26 11.14
N LYS A 210 6.39 4.00 12.43
CA LYS A 210 7.66 3.60 13.03
C LYS A 210 7.53 2.25 13.73
N ALA A 211 8.43 1.32 13.41
CA ALA A 211 8.54 0.07 14.13
C ALA A 211 9.00 0.30 15.57
N GLY A 212 8.33 -0.37 16.49
CA GLY A 212 8.76 -0.40 17.88
C GLY A 212 9.90 -1.39 18.14
N LYS A 213 10.38 -1.43 19.39
CA LYS A 213 11.36 -2.45 19.80
C LYS A 213 10.73 -3.84 19.67
N PRO A 214 11.42 -4.81 19.04
CA PRO A 214 10.93 -6.19 18.96
C PRO A 214 10.68 -6.80 20.34
N ILE A 215 9.58 -7.53 20.46
CA ILE A 215 9.18 -8.23 21.67
C ILE A 215 9.30 -9.73 21.38
N ALA A 216 10.14 -10.42 22.14
CA ALA A 216 10.33 -11.86 21.98
C ALA A 216 9.07 -12.64 22.39
N ASP A 217 8.81 -13.76 21.72
CA ASP A 217 7.80 -14.73 22.14
C ASP A 217 8.17 -15.33 23.50
N VAL A 218 7.19 -15.55 24.36
CA VAL A 218 7.41 -16.07 25.73
C VAL A 218 7.97 -17.50 25.77
N ARG A 219 7.88 -18.23 24.65
CA ARG A 219 8.39 -19.60 24.50
C ARG A 219 9.67 -19.66 23.67
N LEU A 220 10.22 -18.51 23.30
CA LEU A 220 11.47 -18.43 22.57
C LEU A 220 12.61 -18.89 23.47
N ASP A 221 13.54 -19.69 22.92
CA ASP A 221 14.82 -19.98 23.57
C ASP A 221 15.58 -18.66 23.83
N PRO A 222 15.90 -18.36 25.11
CA PRO A 222 16.57 -17.10 25.45
C PRO A 222 17.95 -16.90 24.82
N SER A 223 18.58 -17.97 24.33
CA SER A 223 19.86 -17.93 23.62
C SER A 223 19.75 -17.43 22.18
N LEU A 224 18.54 -17.40 21.60
CA LEU A 224 18.32 -16.96 20.22
C LEU A 224 18.28 -15.43 20.14
N PRO A 225 19.21 -14.80 19.41
CA PRO A 225 19.22 -13.35 19.27
C PRO A 225 18.07 -12.88 18.38
N VAL A 226 17.64 -11.64 18.59
CA VAL A 226 16.73 -10.96 17.64
C VAL A 226 17.48 -10.81 16.32
N PRO A 227 16.92 -11.26 15.18
CA PRO A 227 17.57 -11.15 13.88
C PRO A 227 17.61 -9.68 13.40
N ASP A 228 18.59 -9.37 12.57
CA ASP A 228 18.82 -7.98 12.13
C ASP A 228 17.66 -7.37 11.36
N TYR A 229 16.97 -8.15 10.54
CA TYR A 229 15.75 -7.68 9.84
C TYR A 229 14.61 -7.28 10.80
N ALA A 230 14.56 -7.83 12.01
CA ALA A 230 13.58 -7.44 13.03
C ALA A 230 14.07 -6.30 13.91
N LYS A 231 15.39 -6.22 14.20
CA LYS A 231 16.00 -5.12 14.97
C LYS A 231 15.91 -3.78 14.23
N HIS A 232 16.15 -3.83 12.92
CA HIS A 232 16.29 -2.66 12.06
C HIS A 232 15.13 -2.55 11.05
N TYR A 233 13.97 -3.14 11.39
CA TYR A 233 12.82 -3.09 10.50
C TYR A 233 12.42 -1.64 10.22
N SER A 234 12.42 -1.29 8.93
CA SER A 234 11.94 0.00 8.43
C SER A 234 11.26 -0.21 7.08
N ARG A 235 10.25 0.59 6.79
CA ARG A 235 9.57 0.63 5.49
C ARG A 235 9.76 1.97 4.77
N SER A 236 10.28 2.96 5.47
CA SER A 236 10.71 4.23 4.89
C SER A 236 12.22 4.17 4.66
N GLU A 237 12.65 4.25 3.41
CA GLU A 237 14.00 4.65 3.04
C GLU A 237 14.11 6.17 2.97
#